data_ecdcc77f0f4237ed2c5ccd264911333a
#
_entry.id   ecdcc77f0f4237ed2c5ccd264911333a
#
_cell.length_a   1.000
_cell.length_b   1.000
_cell.length_c   1.000
_cell.angle_alpha   90.00
_cell.angle_beta   90.00
_cell.angle_gamma   90.00
#
_symmetry.space_group_name_H-M   'P 1'
#
loop_
_entity.id
_entity.type
_entity.pdbx_description
1 polymer ?
#
loop_
_entity_poly.entity_id
_entity_poly.type
_entity_poly.pdbx_seq_one_letter_code
_entity_poly.pdbx_strand_id
1 'polypeptide(L)'
;QEVEVPAIHIDARVLAFLRKYAAAPDQLATQALTDALLAAMQRGLRGEPGGLPMLPTYLAPGKHLPDTEGKRVAVVAAGGTHFRVATVRYEFGHPVLENERKLPMPGTDGAADWADFIRLTADALAPLLAAATHIGICFSYPAQNTPELDAKVLSMTKEVQLTGWEEHLVGADLAEELARRGCPKLPIAVVNDTPATYLSGVATISNNYANGFAGLVNGTGTNTCCLLPVRAIEKLGRDEDGAMLVNLESGSFTELPQSRFDQAIDAASAAPGAYRLEKMT
;
A
#
# COMPACT_ATOMS: atom_id res chain seq x y z
N GLN A 1 -5.57 21.27 20.19
CA GLN A 1 -4.92 22.35 19.46
C GLN A 1 -5.09 22.05 17.98
N GLU A 2 -5.80 22.91 17.26
CA GLU A 2 -5.83 22.88 15.80
C GLU A 2 -4.39 23.06 15.32
N VAL A 3 -3.90 22.10 14.56
CA VAL A 3 -2.61 22.24 13.86
C VAL A 3 -2.86 23.22 12.72
N GLU A 4 -2.37 24.42 12.85
CA GLU A 4 -2.38 25.41 11.77
C GLU A 4 -1.54 24.85 10.62
N VAL A 5 -2.21 24.38 9.57
CA VAL A 5 -1.53 23.97 8.34
C VAL A 5 -0.99 25.27 7.70
N PRO A 6 0.34 25.39 7.47
CA PRO A 6 0.88 26.59 6.87
C PRO A 6 0.23 26.82 5.51
N ALA A 7 -0.29 28.03 5.29
CA ALA A 7 -0.91 28.40 4.02
C ALA A 7 0.13 28.25 2.89
N ILE A 8 -0.14 27.39 1.94
CA ILE A 8 0.69 27.26 0.73
C ILE A 8 0.56 28.56 -0.04
N HIS A 9 1.64 29.32 -0.13
CA HIS A 9 1.67 30.58 -0.85
C HIS A 9 1.86 30.32 -2.34
N ILE A 10 0.76 30.34 -3.10
CA ILE A 10 0.78 30.18 -4.55
C ILE A 10 0.91 31.58 -5.19
N ASP A 11 1.86 31.74 -6.12
CA ASP A 11 1.99 32.99 -6.91
C ASP A 11 0.64 33.36 -7.55
N ALA A 12 0.26 34.63 -7.45
CA ALA A 12 -1.05 35.12 -7.91
C ALA A 12 -1.30 34.83 -9.41
N ARG A 13 -0.25 34.84 -10.24
CA ARG A 13 -0.33 34.52 -11.67
C ARG A 13 -0.60 33.04 -11.91
N VAL A 14 0.03 32.16 -11.10
CA VAL A 14 -0.20 30.72 -11.12
C VAL A 14 -1.64 30.43 -10.67
N LEU A 15 -2.08 31.04 -9.58
CA LEU A 15 -3.45 30.87 -9.10
C LEU A 15 -4.49 31.36 -10.12
N ALA A 16 -4.26 32.50 -10.78
CA ALA A 16 -5.12 33.00 -11.84
C ALA A 16 -5.18 32.05 -13.05
N PHE A 17 -4.05 31.46 -13.41
CA PHE A 17 -3.98 30.43 -14.46
C PHE A 17 -4.77 29.19 -14.07
N LEU A 18 -4.56 28.65 -12.87
CA LEU A 18 -5.28 27.47 -12.38
C LEU A 18 -6.80 27.71 -12.33
N ARG A 19 -7.24 28.89 -11.81
CA ARG A 19 -8.66 29.27 -11.81
C ARG A 19 -9.28 29.35 -13.20
N LYS A 20 -8.54 29.88 -14.17
CA LYS A 20 -9.00 29.95 -15.57
C LYS A 20 -9.32 28.58 -16.16
N TYR A 21 -8.65 27.53 -15.70
CA TYR A 21 -8.80 26.18 -16.21
C TYR A 21 -9.50 25.20 -15.26
N ALA A 22 -10.15 25.73 -14.23
CA ALA A 22 -10.84 24.96 -13.18
C ALA A 22 -9.93 23.93 -12.47
N ALA A 23 -8.66 24.28 -12.28
CA ALA A 23 -7.65 23.47 -11.61
C ALA A 23 -7.18 24.05 -10.27
N ALA A 24 -7.79 25.17 -9.81
CA ALA A 24 -7.41 25.79 -8.54
C ALA A 24 -8.03 25.04 -7.35
N PRO A 25 -7.28 24.82 -6.25
CA PRO A 25 -7.78 24.09 -5.06
C PRO A 25 -9.02 24.73 -4.43
N ASP A 26 -9.13 26.07 -4.48
CA ASP A 26 -10.27 26.82 -3.94
C ASP A 26 -11.57 26.69 -4.77
N GLN A 27 -11.50 26.10 -5.94
CA GLN A 27 -12.65 25.78 -6.79
C GLN A 27 -13.22 24.38 -6.51
N LEU A 28 -12.55 23.58 -5.69
CA LEU A 28 -13.01 22.25 -5.33
C LEU A 28 -14.15 22.34 -4.30
N ALA A 29 -15.25 21.69 -4.59
CA ALA A 29 -16.37 21.54 -3.65
C ALA A 29 -16.00 20.45 -2.61
N THR A 30 -15.11 20.76 -1.68
CA THR A 30 -14.50 19.80 -0.73
C THR A 30 -15.53 18.95 -0.01
N GLN A 31 -16.65 19.55 0.46
CA GLN A 31 -17.69 18.77 1.14
C GLN A 31 -18.33 17.74 0.20
N ALA A 32 -18.69 18.14 -1.01
CA ALA A 32 -19.30 17.22 -1.99
C ALA A 32 -18.34 16.09 -2.37
N LEU A 33 -17.04 16.39 -2.50
CA LEU A 33 -16.00 15.36 -2.76
C LEU A 33 -15.86 14.41 -1.58
N THR A 34 -15.88 14.94 -0.34
CA THR A 34 -15.84 14.12 0.87
C THR A 34 -17.04 13.18 0.92
N ASP A 35 -18.25 13.70 0.68
CA ASP A 35 -19.47 12.90 0.69
C ASP A 35 -19.44 11.82 -0.39
N ALA A 36 -18.98 12.14 -1.60
CA ALA A 36 -18.83 11.19 -2.70
C ALA A 36 -17.81 10.08 -2.36
N LEU A 37 -16.66 10.46 -1.80
CA LEU A 37 -15.62 9.50 -1.39
C LEU A 37 -16.16 8.57 -0.29
N LEU A 38 -16.79 9.11 0.73
CA LEU A 38 -17.40 8.31 1.81
C LEU A 38 -18.48 7.36 1.27
N ALA A 39 -19.32 7.82 0.34
CA ALA A 39 -20.32 6.97 -0.30
C ALA A 39 -19.66 5.84 -1.12
N ALA A 40 -18.57 6.14 -1.85
CA ALA A 40 -17.81 5.12 -2.59
C ALA A 40 -17.15 4.09 -1.64
N MET A 41 -16.61 4.55 -0.51
CA MET A 41 -16.08 3.66 0.53
C MET A 41 -17.18 2.75 1.11
N GLN A 42 -18.33 3.30 1.44
CA GLN A 42 -19.46 2.52 1.99
C GLN A 42 -19.96 1.46 0.99
N ARG A 43 -20.09 1.83 -0.30
CA ARG A 43 -20.43 0.85 -1.35
C ARG A 43 -19.37 -0.27 -1.41
N GLY A 44 -18.09 0.09 -1.35
CA GLY A 44 -16.99 -0.86 -1.37
C GLY A 44 -16.95 -1.80 -0.16
N LEU A 45 -17.31 -1.31 1.02
CA LEU A 45 -17.41 -2.15 2.24
C LEU A 45 -18.55 -3.16 2.15
N ARG A 46 -19.61 -2.85 1.41
CA ARG A 46 -20.72 -3.77 1.11
C ARG A 46 -20.45 -4.68 -0.10
N GLY A 47 -19.37 -4.43 -0.86
CA GLY A 47 -19.10 -5.17 -2.09
C GLY A 47 -19.99 -4.77 -3.26
N GLU A 48 -20.58 -3.57 -3.24
CA GLU A 48 -21.48 -3.06 -4.26
C GLU A 48 -20.72 -2.48 -5.47
N PRO A 49 -21.30 -2.57 -6.68
CA PRO A 49 -20.72 -1.94 -7.87
C PRO A 49 -20.52 -0.42 -7.71
N GLY A 50 -19.47 0.12 -8.29
CA GLY A 50 -19.12 1.54 -8.20
C GLY A 50 -18.56 1.98 -6.84
N GLY A 51 -18.31 1.05 -5.93
CA GLY A 51 -17.56 1.31 -4.70
C GLY A 51 -16.06 1.27 -4.93
N LEU A 52 -15.31 1.81 -3.97
CA LEU A 52 -13.86 1.58 -3.90
C LEU A 52 -13.58 0.09 -3.59
N PRO A 53 -12.45 -0.46 -4.00
CA PRO A 53 -12.09 -1.85 -3.69
C PRO A 53 -12.14 -2.20 -2.21
N MET A 54 -11.75 -1.30 -1.31
CA MET A 54 -11.81 -1.48 0.16
C MET A 54 -11.30 -2.86 0.58
N LEU A 55 -10.07 -3.19 0.20
CA LEU A 55 -9.48 -4.51 0.37
C LEU A 55 -9.16 -4.80 1.84
N PRO A 56 -9.73 -5.86 2.45
CA PRO A 56 -9.37 -6.28 3.79
C PRO A 56 -7.92 -6.77 3.84
N THR A 57 -7.17 -6.36 4.85
CA THR A 57 -5.76 -6.77 4.99
C THR A 57 -5.56 -7.89 6.00
N TYR A 58 -6.57 -8.22 6.79
CA TYR A 58 -6.51 -9.13 7.95
C TYR A 58 -5.49 -8.71 9.01
N LEU A 59 -4.98 -7.47 8.94
CA LEU A 59 -4.12 -6.88 9.95
C LEU A 59 -4.95 -6.14 10.99
N ALA A 60 -4.77 -6.51 12.23
CA ALA A 60 -5.38 -5.86 13.39
C ALA A 60 -4.28 -5.27 14.27
N PRO A 61 -3.73 -4.09 13.92
CA PRO A 61 -2.65 -3.49 14.71
C PRO A 61 -3.17 -3.16 16.12
N GLY A 62 -2.51 -3.74 17.12
CA GLY A 62 -2.78 -3.42 18.53
C GLY A 62 -2.38 -1.99 18.87
N LYS A 63 -2.88 -1.47 20.00
CA LYS A 63 -2.47 -0.16 20.50
C LYS A 63 -1.01 -0.11 20.95
N HIS A 64 -0.40 -1.25 21.18
CA HIS A 64 0.99 -1.38 21.58
C HIS A 64 1.68 -2.38 20.67
N LEU A 65 2.89 -2.06 20.26
CA LEU A 65 3.75 -3.03 19.58
C LEU A 65 4.04 -4.19 20.56
N PRO A 66 4.07 -5.44 20.08
CA PRO A 66 4.54 -6.56 20.87
C PRO A 66 6.00 -6.32 21.29
N ASP A 67 6.45 -7.08 22.30
CA ASP A 67 7.87 -7.06 22.68
C ASP A 67 8.72 -7.51 21.47
N THR A 68 9.36 -6.53 20.84
CA THR A 68 10.19 -6.71 19.64
C THR A 68 11.67 -6.48 19.91
N GLU A 69 12.01 -6.14 21.17
CA GLU A 69 13.39 -5.80 21.53
C GLU A 69 14.37 -6.93 21.15
N GLY A 70 15.41 -6.55 20.42
CA GLY A 70 16.44 -7.47 19.94
C GLY A 70 15.99 -8.45 18.84
N LYS A 71 14.70 -8.53 18.50
CA LYS A 71 14.23 -9.38 17.41
C LYS A 71 14.67 -8.81 16.06
N ARG A 72 14.99 -9.71 15.13
CA ARG A 72 15.33 -9.37 13.75
C ARG A 72 14.27 -9.91 12.81
N VAL A 73 13.85 -9.08 11.86
CA VAL A 73 12.92 -9.44 10.79
C VAL A 73 13.62 -9.20 9.46
N ALA A 74 13.67 -10.19 8.60
CA ALA A 74 14.09 -10.00 7.23
C ALA A 74 12.95 -9.34 6.44
N VAL A 75 13.23 -8.27 5.71
CA VAL A 75 12.20 -7.50 5.03
C VAL A 75 12.50 -7.34 3.55
N VAL A 76 11.43 -7.34 2.76
CA VAL A 76 11.44 -7.06 1.32
C VAL A 76 10.51 -5.89 1.05
N ALA A 77 10.92 -4.96 0.19
CA ALA A 77 10.04 -3.97 -0.41
C ALA A 77 10.11 -4.13 -1.93
N ALA A 78 9.04 -4.71 -2.50
CA ALA A 78 8.87 -4.89 -3.95
C ALA A 78 8.00 -3.75 -4.49
N GLY A 79 8.65 -2.68 -4.94
CA GLY A 79 8.02 -1.48 -5.50
C GLY A 79 8.08 -1.44 -7.04
N GLY A 80 7.53 -0.37 -7.62
CA GLY A 80 7.43 -0.22 -9.08
C GLY A 80 8.77 -0.20 -9.82
N THR A 81 9.80 0.40 -9.24
CA THR A 81 11.13 0.53 -9.88
C THR A 81 12.26 -0.06 -9.06
N HIS A 82 12.02 -0.31 -7.79
CA HIS A 82 13.07 -0.71 -6.87
C HIS A 82 12.61 -1.90 -6.03
N PHE A 83 13.50 -2.88 -5.98
CA PHE A 83 13.43 -4.00 -5.08
C PHE A 83 14.47 -3.82 -3.98
N ARG A 84 14.06 -3.86 -2.71
CA ARG A 84 14.96 -3.72 -1.58
C ARG A 84 14.80 -4.87 -0.62
N VAL A 85 15.89 -5.31 -0.04
CA VAL A 85 15.91 -6.25 1.08
C VAL A 85 16.76 -5.68 2.21
N ALA A 86 16.40 -5.98 3.43
CA ALA A 86 17.12 -5.58 4.61
C ALA A 86 16.79 -6.49 5.80
N THR A 87 17.50 -6.29 6.89
CA THR A 87 17.11 -6.75 8.22
C THR A 87 16.65 -5.55 9.03
N VAL A 88 15.52 -5.66 9.71
CA VAL A 88 15.06 -4.69 10.69
C VAL A 88 15.25 -5.29 12.08
N ARG A 89 15.91 -4.57 12.95
CA ARG A 89 16.05 -4.88 14.37
C ARG A 89 15.44 -3.76 15.20
N TYR A 90 14.78 -4.11 16.28
CA TYR A 90 14.25 -3.11 17.20
C TYR A 90 15.23 -2.87 18.35
N GLU A 91 15.52 -1.62 18.62
CA GLU A 91 16.34 -1.15 19.74
C GLU A 91 15.61 0.00 20.44
N PHE A 92 15.37 -0.14 21.73
CA PHE A 92 14.66 0.86 22.54
C PHE A 92 13.31 1.26 21.93
N GLY A 93 12.60 0.31 21.31
CA GLY A 93 11.32 0.55 20.64
C GLY A 93 11.41 1.20 19.26
N HIS A 94 12.61 1.43 18.71
CA HIS A 94 12.82 2.02 17.39
C HIS A 94 13.36 1.00 16.39
N PRO A 95 12.85 1.00 15.14
CA PRO A 95 13.38 0.15 14.09
C PRO A 95 14.75 0.65 13.61
N VAL A 96 15.74 -0.26 13.59
CA VAL A 96 17.07 -0.04 13.03
C VAL A 96 17.22 -0.90 11.80
N LEU A 97 17.54 -0.27 10.67
CA LEU A 97 17.75 -0.94 9.39
C LEU A 97 19.19 -1.40 9.26
N GLU A 98 19.40 -2.68 8.95
CA GLU A 98 20.70 -3.31 8.77
C GLU A 98 20.74 -4.05 7.43
N ASN A 99 21.94 -4.21 6.86
CA ASN A 99 22.17 -5.04 5.67
C ASN A 99 21.31 -4.68 4.46
N GLU A 100 20.97 -3.41 4.29
CA GLU A 100 20.13 -2.96 3.16
C GLU A 100 20.84 -3.23 1.83
N ARG A 101 20.10 -3.82 0.90
CA ARG A 101 20.51 -4.00 -0.49
C ARG A 101 19.38 -3.55 -1.41
N LYS A 102 19.75 -2.82 -2.45
CA LYS A 102 18.85 -2.36 -3.50
C LYS A 102 19.19 -3.10 -4.79
N LEU A 103 18.18 -3.66 -5.41
CA LEU A 103 18.26 -4.43 -6.65
C LEU A 103 17.25 -3.86 -7.66
N PRO A 104 17.43 -4.06 -8.96
CA PRO A 104 16.38 -3.77 -9.93
C PRO A 104 15.18 -4.70 -9.67
N MET A 105 13.97 -4.18 -9.84
CA MET A 105 12.75 -5.02 -9.81
C MET A 105 12.70 -5.86 -11.09
N PRO A 106 12.52 -7.19 -11.01
CA PRO A 106 12.33 -8.01 -12.21
C PRO A 106 11.19 -7.49 -13.08
N GLY A 107 11.38 -7.47 -14.38
CA GLY A 107 10.41 -6.96 -15.32
C GLY A 107 10.52 -5.45 -15.62
N THR A 108 11.46 -4.71 -15.01
CA THR A 108 11.72 -3.29 -15.33
C THR A 108 12.68 -3.11 -16.50
N ASP A 109 13.69 -3.98 -16.64
CA ASP A 109 14.70 -3.92 -17.68
C ASP A 109 14.46 -4.96 -18.79
N GLY A 110 13.24 -5.47 -18.93
CA GLY A 110 12.83 -6.50 -19.87
C GLY A 110 11.81 -7.45 -19.23
N ALA A 111 11.20 -8.30 -20.05
CA ALA A 111 10.23 -9.26 -19.57
C ALA A 111 10.86 -10.27 -18.61
N ALA A 112 10.18 -10.56 -17.51
CA ALA A 112 10.53 -11.59 -16.54
C ALA A 112 9.31 -12.44 -16.22
N ASP A 113 9.51 -13.63 -15.70
CA ASP A 113 8.42 -14.47 -15.21
C ASP A 113 8.30 -14.41 -13.67
N TRP A 114 7.19 -14.93 -13.14
CA TRP A 114 6.94 -15.01 -11.71
C TRP A 114 8.02 -15.82 -10.97
N ALA A 115 8.50 -16.91 -11.57
CA ALA A 115 9.54 -17.72 -10.96
C ALA A 115 10.87 -16.96 -10.85
N ASP A 116 11.18 -16.07 -11.79
CA ASP A 116 12.35 -15.19 -11.70
C ASP A 116 12.24 -14.21 -10.52
N PHE A 117 11.05 -13.62 -10.32
CA PHE A 117 10.78 -12.75 -9.16
C PHE A 117 10.95 -13.51 -7.84
N ILE A 118 10.40 -14.69 -7.73
CA ILE A 118 10.50 -15.54 -6.52
C ILE A 118 11.95 -15.98 -6.27
N ARG A 119 12.68 -16.41 -7.32
CA ARG A 119 14.10 -16.78 -7.20
C ARG A 119 14.97 -15.63 -6.75
N LEU A 120 14.81 -14.45 -7.37
CA LEU A 120 15.55 -13.23 -6.98
C LEU A 120 15.27 -12.86 -5.52
N THR A 121 13.99 -12.94 -5.12
CA THR A 121 13.58 -12.63 -3.74
C THR A 121 14.24 -13.61 -2.75
N ALA A 122 14.22 -14.89 -3.05
CA ALA A 122 14.87 -15.90 -2.21
C ALA A 122 16.40 -15.75 -2.17
N ASP A 123 17.05 -15.45 -3.31
CA ASP A 123 18.50 -15.18 -3.38
C ASP A 123 18.90 -13.99 -2.51
N ALA A 124 18.07 -12.95 -2.53
CA ALA A 124 18.33 -11.73 -1.77
C ALA A 124 18.12 -11.93 -0.26
N LEU A 125 17.11 -12.73 0.14
CA LEU A 125 16.75 -12.98 1.53
C LEU A 125 17.63 -14.04 2.21
N ALA A 126 18.01 -15.11 1.51
CA ALA A 126 18.70 -16.27 2.11
C ALA A 126 19.85 -15.89 3.05
N PRO A 127 20.73 -14.92 2.71
CA PRO A 127 21.83 -14.54 3.62
C PRO A 127 21.36 -13.86 4.92
N LEU A 128 20.13 -13.36 4.97
CA LEU A 128 19.58 -12.61 6.10
C LEU A 128 18.81 -13.50 7.08
N LEU A 129 18.43 -14.73 6.68
CA LEU A 129 17.47 -15.54 7.42
C LEU A 129 18.06 -16.23 8.66
N ALA A 130 19.37 -16.45 8.72
CA ALA A 130 20.01 -17.13 9.85
C ALA A 130 19.78 -16.45 11.21
N ALA A 131 19.62 -15.13 11.21
CA ALA A 131 19.38 -14.33 12.43
C ALA A 131 17.94 -13.79 12.50
N ALA A 132 17.12 -14.02 11.48
CA ALA A 132 15.76 -13.51 11.42
C ALA A 132 14.78 -14.47 12.11
N THR A 133 13.72 -13.90 12.70
CA THR A 133 12.61 -14.65 13.31
C THR A 133 11.37 -14.69 12.40
N HIS A 134 11.23 -13.72 11.49
CA HIS A 134 10.10 -13.57 10.58
C HIS A 134 10.56 -12.96 9.25
N ILE A 135 9.72 -13.04 8.24
CA ILE A 135 9.88 -12.36 6.95
C ILE A 135 8.69 -11.42 6.75
N GLY A 136 8.95 -10.16 6.47
CA GLY A 136 7.94 -9.16 6.10
C GLY A 136 8.12 -8.74 4.64
N ILE A 137 7.05 -8.75 3.85
CA ILE A 137 7.07 -8.35 2.45
C ILE A 137 6.10 -7.18 2.24
N CYS A 138 6.64 -6.02 1.88
CA CYS A 138 5.87 -4.92 1.35
C CYS A 138 5.75 -5.11 -0.17
N PHE A 139 4.56 -5.47 -0.64
CA PHE A 139 4.27 -5.75 -2.05
C PHE A 139 3.37 -4.64 -2.60
N SER A 140 3.96 -3.71 -3.35
CA SER A 140 3.31 -2.45 -3.78
C SER A 140 2.49 -2.61 -5.06
N TYR A 141 1.89 -3.76 -5.29
CA TYR A 141 0.97 -4.03 -6.41
C TYR A 141 -0.40 -4.42 -5.87
N PRO A 142 -1.47 -4.20 -6.65
CA PRO A 142 -2.80 -4.64 -6.27
C PRO A 142 -2.82 -6.14 -5.96
N ALA A 143 -3.16 -6.49 -4.73
CA ALA A 143 -3.21 -7.87 -4.27
C ALA A 143 -4.33 -8.05 -3.24
N GLN A 144 -4.95 -9.21 -3.26
CA GLN A 144 -5.94 -9.62 -2.28
C GLN A 144 -5.25 -10.38 -1.15
N ASN A 145 -5.27 -9.82 0.05
CA ASN A 145 -4.74 -10.49 1.22
C ASN A 145 -5.61 -11.68 1.63
N THR A 146 -4.97 -12.68 2.26
CA THR A 146 -5.61 -13.83 2.87
C THR A 146 -5.60 -13.73 4.40
N PRO A 147 -6.44 -14.50 5.12
CA PRO A 147 -6.41 -14.55 6.59
C PRO A 147 -5.05 -14.98 7.18
N GLU A 148 -4.24 -15.70 6.40
CA GLU A 148 -2.89 -16.16 6.77
C GLU A 148 -1.83 -15.08 6.55
N LEU A 149 -2.23 -13.84 6.22
CA LEU A 149 -1.36 -12.70 5.89
C LEU A 149 -0.50 -12.92 4.65
N ASP A 150 -0.98 -13.73 3.70
CA ASP A 150 -0.41 -13.82 2.36
C ASP A 150 -1.17 -12.91 1.38
N ALA A 151 -0.72 -12.82 0.14
CA ALA A 151 -1.34 -12.00 -0.88
C ALA A 151 -1.39 -12.69 -2.24
N LYS A 152 -2.60 -12.76 -2.82
CA LYS A 152 -2.84 -13.16 -4.20
C LYS A 152 -2.75 -11.93 -5.09
N VAL A 153 -1.88 -11.97 -6.09
CA VAL A 153 -1.70 -10.86 -7.03
C VAL A 153 -2.96 -10.69 -7.87
N LEU A 154 -3.45 -9.45 -7.98
CA LEU A 154 -4.62 -9.10 -8.80
C LEU A 154 -4.21 -8.49 -10.15
N SER A 155 -3.13 -7.71 -10.16
CA SER A 155 -2.57 -7.13 -11.38
C SER A 155 -1.14 -6.68 -11.15
N MET A 156 -0.34 -6.68 -12.21
CA MET A 156 0.97 -6.02 -12.25
C MET A 156 0.81 -4.69 -12.97
N THR A 157 1.22 -3.62 -12.30
CA THR A 157 1.12 -2.23 -12.76
C THR A 157 2.52 -1.60 -12.79
N LYS A 158 2.61 -0.30 -12.99
CA LYS A 158 3.87 0.47 -12.86
C LYS A 158 4.94 0.07 -13.87
N GLU A 159 4.56 -0.23 -15.11
CA GLU A 159 5.47 -0.58 -16.22
C GLU A 159 6.33 -1.84 -16.00
N VAL A 160 5.98 -2.67 -15.02
CA VAL A 160 6.67 -3.93 -14.78
C VAL A 160 6.11 -5.02 -15.68
N GLN A 161 6.98 -5.60 -16.50
CA GLN A 161 6.64 -6.69 -17.42
C GLN A 161 6.89 -8.06 -16.75
N LEU A 162 6.05 -8.39 -15.77
CA LEU A 162 6.08 -9.66 -15.08
C LEU A 162 4.89 -10.52 -15.53
N THR A 163 5.15 -11.75 -15.97
CA THR A 163 4.14 -12.71 -16.46
C THR A 163 4.03 -13.93 -15.56
N GLY A 164 2.94 -14.70 -15.69
CA GLY A 164 2.76 -15.97 -14.96
C GLY A 164 2.50 -15.79 -13.45
N TRP A 165 2.02 -14.62 -13.03
CA TRP A 165 1.70 -14.33 -11.63
C TRP A 165 0.25 -14.70 -11.25
N GLU A 166 -0.57 -15.02 -12.24
CA GLU A 166 -1.98 -15.34 -12.06
C GLU A 166 -2.13 -16.57 -11.17
N GLU A 167 -3.05 -16.51 -10.21
CA GLU A 167 -3.34 -17.56 -9.22
C GLU A 167 -2.23 -17.85 -8.19
N HIS A 168 -1.12 -17.11 -8.24
CA HIS A 168 0.00 -17.29 -7.31
C HIS A 168 -0.18 -16.49 -6.01
N LEU A 169 0.36 -17.04 -4.92
CA LEU A 169 0.47 -16.42 -3.60
C LEU A 169 1.93 -16.05 -3.32
N VAL A 170 2.18 -14.78 -3.03
CA VAL A 170 3.55 -14.25 -2.86
C VAL A 170 4.31 -14.97 -1.75
N GLY A 171 3.68 -15.13 -0.58
CA GLY A 171 4.32 -15.73 0.60
C GLY A 171 4.49 -17.24 0.47
N ALA A 172 3.48 -17.94 -0.06
CA ALA A 172 3.52 -19.41 -0.23
C ALA A 172 4.61 -19.83 -1.23
N ASP A 173 4.69 -19.17 -2.39
CA ASP A 173 5.69 -19.47 -3.40
C ASP A 173 7.11 -19.16 -2.92
N LEU A 174 7.27 -18.04 -2.19
CA LEU A 174 8.56 -17.73 -1.57
C LEU A 174 8.95 -18.76 -0.51
N ALA A 175 8.01 -19.20 0.32
CA ALA A 175 8.27 -20.22 1.35
C ALA A 175 8.73 -21.53 0.73
N GLU A 176 8.09 -21.95 -0.39
CA GLU A 176 8.49 -23.15 -1.13
C GLU A 176 9.90 -23.03 -1.71
N GLU A 177 10.22 -21.89 -2.33
CA GLU A 177 11.55 -21.66 -2.89
C GLU A 177 12.64 -21.63 -1.81
N LEU A 178 12.39 -20.97 -0.68
CA LEU A 178 13.30 -20.97 0.47
C LEU A 178 13.51 -22.36 1.05
N ALA A 179 12.45 -23.17 1.13
CA ALA A 179 12.54 -24.56 1.59
C ALA A 179 13.40 -25.42 0.64
N ARG A 180 13.27 -25.24 -0.69
CA ARG A 180 14.12 -25.95 -1.68
C ARG A 180 15.61 -25.63 -1.52
N ARG A 181 15.92 -24.45 -0.97
CA ARG A 181 17.30 -24.00 -0.69
C ARG A 181 17.81 -24.42 0.69
N GLY A 182 17.00 -25.12 1.48
CA GLY A 182 17.35 -25.52 2.84
C GLY A 182 17.38 -24.38 3.84
N CYS A 183 16.71 -23.25 3.54
CA CYS A 183 16.58 -22.13 4.45
C CYS A 183 15.63 -22.47 5.63
N PRO A 184 15.79 -21.80 6.79
CA PRO A 184 14.89 -22.01 7.92
C PRO A 184 13.46 -21.62 7.57
N LYS A 185 12.48 -22.41 8.04
CA LYS A 185 11.07 -22.10 7.88
C LYS A 185 10.68 -20.99 8.85
N LEU A 186 10.45 -19.79 8.32
CA LEU A 186 10.03 -18.64 9.09
C LEU A 186 8.61 -18.22 8.70
N PRO A 187 7.83 -17.64 9.63
CA PRO A 187 6.55 -17.00 9.29
C PRO A 187 6.78 -15.86 8.27
N ILE A 188 5.90 -15.79 7.28
CA ILE A 188 5.93 -14.75 6.23
C ILE A 188 4.62 -13.96 6.33
N ALA A 189 4.72 -12.62 6.28
CA ALA A 189 3.57 -11.74 6.14
C ALA A 189 3.77 -10.84 4.91
N VAL A 190 2.74 -10.76 4.08
CA VAL A 190 2.71 -9.92 2.89
C VAL A 190 1.71 -8.80 3.08
N VAL A 191 2.14 -7.56 2.92
CA VAL A 191 1.32 -6.37 3.07
C VAL A 191 1.53 -5.43 1.89
N ASN A 192 0.49 -4.66 1.54
CA ASN A 192 0.65 -3.57 0.57
C ASN A 192 1.42 -2.38 1.20
N ASP A 193 1.97 -1.48 0.37
CA ASP A 193 2.75 -0.32 0.81
C ASP A 193 1.95 0.65 1.71
N THR A 194 0.67 0.82 1.46
CA THR A 194 -0.18 1.73 2.23
C THR A 194 -0.45 1.21 3.65
N PRO A 195 -0.86 -0.05 3.89
CA PRO A 195 -0.84 -0.66 5.22
C PRO A 195 0.54 -0.66 5.89
N ALA A 196 1.63 -0.89 5.13
CA ALA A 196 2.98 -0.81 5.68
C ALA A 196 3.30 0.60 6.18
N THR A 197 2.89 1.65 5.46
CA THR A 197 3.00 3.06 5.87
C THR A 197 2.22 3.34 7.15
N TYR A 198 0.98 2.84 7.26
CA TYR A 198 0.19 2.93 8.50
C TYR A 198 0.92 2.30 9.69
N LEU A 199 1.41 1.07 9.53
CA LEU A 199 2.13 0.35 10.57
C LEU A 199 3.42 1.07 10.99
N SER A 200 4.12 1.70 10.05
CA SER A 200 5.29 2.54 10.33
C SER A 200 4.92 3.73 11.22
N GLY A 201 3.80 4.40 10.95
CA GLY A 201 3.29 5.48 11.79
C GLY A 201 3.01 5.00 13.22
N VAL A 202 2.30 3.88 13.37
CA VAL A 202 2.02 3.28 14.69
C VAL A 202 3.32 2.89 15.43
N ALA A 203 4.32 2.41 14.69
CA ALA A 203 5.59 1.97 15.27
C ALA A 203 6.49 3.13 15.73
N THR A 204 6.36 4.31 15.13
CA THR A 204 7.29 5.44 15.35
C THR A 204 6.70 6.59 16.14
N ILE A 205 5.36 6.75 16.12
CA ILE A 205 4.68 7.87 16.77
C ILE A 205 4.14 7.40 18.13
N SER A 206 4.51 8.11 19.19
CA SER A 206 3.96 7.85 20.53
C SER A 206 2.44 8.07 20.51
N ASN A 207 1.69 7.10 21.05
CA ASN A 207 0.23 7.11 21.16
C ASN A 207 -0.37 8.33 21.89
N ASN A 208 0.46 9.15 22.53
CA ASN A 208 0.02 10.34 23.26
C ASN A 208 -0.27 11.55 22.35
N TYR A 209 0.10 11.48 21.06
CA TYR A 209 -0.01 12.61 20.13
C TYR A 209 -1.05 12.43 19.02
N ALA A 210 -1.63 11.25 18.88
CA ALA A 210 -2.58 10.98 17.81
C ALA A 210 -3.79 10.18 18.32
N ASN A 211 -5.00 10.60 17.92
CA ASN A 211 -6.25 9.89 18.20
C ASN A 211 -6.53 8.78 17.18
N GLY A 212 -5.76 8.72 16.10
CA GLY A 212 -5.85 7.73 15.04
C GLY A 212 -4.79 7.96 13.97
N PHE A 213 -4.68 7.01 13.05
CA PHE A 213 -3.75 7.05 11.94
C PHE A 213 -4.49 6.76 10.63
N ALA A 214 -3.98 7.30 9.54
CA ALA A 214 -4.27 6.87 8.19
C ALA A 214 -2.94 6.68 7.45
N GLY A 215 -2.82 5.64 6.66
CA GLY A 215 -1.70 5.46 5.75
C GLY A 215 -2.03 6.15 4.43
N LEU A 216 -1.13 6.98 3.92
CA LEU A 216 -1.24 7.62 2.61
C LEU A 216 0.07 7.42 1.86
N VAL A 217 -0.04 6.88 0.67
CA VAL A 217 1.04 6.85 -0.32
C VAL A 217 0.65 7.76 -1.47
N ASN A 218 1.53 8.68 -1.81
CA ASN A 218 1.41 9.55 -2.98
C ASN A 218 2.77 9.57 -3.69
N GLY A 219 2.87 8.82 -4.78
CA GLY A 219 4.08 8.62 -5.56
C GLY A 219 3.74 8.42 -7.03
N THR A 220 4.20 7.33 -7.66
CA THR A 220 3.76 6.93 -9.00
C THR A 220 2.27 6.62 -9.04
N GLY A 221 1.73 6.08 -7.92
CA GLY A 221 0.30 5.90 -7.68
C GLY A 221 -0.13 6.59 -6.39
N THR A 222 -1.43 6.68 -6.16
CA THR A 222 -2.03 7.22 -4.94
C THR A 222 -2.91 6.19 -4.29
N ASN A 223 -2.68 5.95 -2.99
CA ASN A 223 -3.49 5.02 -2.22
C ASN A 223 -3.58 5.44 -0.75
N THR A 224 -4.63 4.97 -0.08
CA THR A 224 -4.91 5.27 1.32
C THR A 224 -5.33 4.00 2.06
N CYS A 225 -4.97 3.88 3.33
CA CYS A 225 -5.56 2.88 4.20
C CYS A 225 -5.99 3.47 5.54
N CYS A 226 -6.97 2.84 6.16
CA CYS A 226 -7.45 3.21 7.49
C CYS A 226 -7.85 1.97 8.30
N LEU A 227 -7.94 2.16 9.62
CA LEU A 227 -8.43 1.14 10.54
C LEU A 227 -9.95 1.25 10.67
N LEU A 228 -10.67 0.17 10.40
CA LEU A 228 -12.12 0.11 10.49
C LEU A 228 -12.56 -1.02 11.42
N PRO A 229 -13.72 -0.89 12.11
CA PRO A 229 -14.34 -2.01 12.81
C PRO A 229 -14.59 -3.17 11.84
N VAL A 230 -14.30 -4.41 12.24
CA VAL A 230 -14.50 -5.59 11.36
C VAL A 230 -15.95 -5.69 10.90
N ARG A 231 -16.92 -5.44 11.80
CA ARG A 231 -18.36 -5.43 11.48
C ARG A 231 -18.78 -4.39 10.43
N ALA A 232 -17.97 -3.34 10.20
CA ALA A 232 -18.24 -2.37 9.15
C ALA A 232 -17.81 -2.86 7.75
N ILE A 233 -17.07 -3.96 7.66
CA ILE A 233 -16.63 -4.56 6.41
C ILE A 233 -17.64 -5.64 6.01
N GLU A 234 -18.84 -5.21 5.65
CA GLU A 234 -20.02 -6.09 5.46
C GLU A 234 -19.77 -7.22 4.45
N LYS A 235 -18.99 -6.96 3.40
CA LYS A 235 -18.65 -7.98 2.39
C LYS A 235 -17.84 -9.18 2.93
N LEU A 236 -17.26 -9.08 4.13
CA LEU A 236 -16.61 -10.22 4.78
C LEU A 236 -17.62 -11.16 5.45
N GLY A 237 -18.85 -10.71 5.73
CA GLY A 237 -19.85 -11.50 6.43
C GLY A 237 -19.44 -11.87 7.87
N ARG A 238 -18.57 -11.08 8.50
CA ARG A 238 -18.06 -11.29 9.87
C ARG A 238 -18.70 -10.29 10.83
N ASP A 239 -19.30 -10.81 11.89
CA ASP A 239 -19.85 -10.01 12.99
C ASP A 239 -19.03 -10.28 14.27
N GLU A 240 -17.79 -9.80 14.27
CA GLU A 240 -16.87 -9.95 15.40
C GLU A 240 -16.38 -8.59 15.87
N ASP A 241 -16.11 -8.50 17.16
CA ASP A 241 -15.48 -7.32 17.73
C ASP A 241 -14.02 -7.20 17.27
N GLY A 242 -13.57 -5.97 17.15
CA GLY A 242 -12.21 -5.66 16.74
C GLY A 242 -12.16 -4.70 15.57
N ALA A 243 -10.95 -4.46 15.12
CA ALA A 243 -10.68 -3.56 13.99
C ALA A 243 -9.65 -4.19 13.05
N MET A 244 -9.73 -3.84 11.79
CA MET A 244 -8.87 -4.33 10.72
C MET A 244 -8.42 -3.16 9.86
N LEU A 245 -7.16 -3.18 9.41
CA LEU A 245 -6.72 -2.26 8.36
C LEU A 245 -7.40 -2.62 7.04
N VAL A 246 -7.89 -1.59 6.36
CA VAL A 246 -8.49 -1.71 5.04
C VAL A 246 -7.71 -0.87 4.07
N ASN A 247 -7.22 -1.48 3.01
CA ASN A 247 -6.59 -0.81 1.90
C ASN A 247 -7.68 -0.32 0.95
N LEU A 248 -7.83 1.00 0.81
CA LEU A 248 -8.97 1.60 0.10
C LEU A 248 -8.88 1.41 -1.41
N GLU A 249 -7.66 1.37 -1.97
CA GLU A 249 -7.39 1.55 -3.40
C GLU A 249 -8.00 2.87 -3.91
N SER A 250 -7.74 3.94 -3.14
CA SER A 250 -8.35 5.27 -3.34
C SER A 250 -7.97 5.91 -4.67
N GLY A 251 -6.84 5.55 -5.27
CA GLY A 251 -6.46 5.98 -6.62
C GLY A 251 -7.51 5.67 -7.68
N SER A 252 -8.32 4.61 -7.46
CA SER A 252 -9.42 4.21 -8.35
C SER A 252 -10.65 5.11 -8.27
N PHE A 253 -10.73 6.07 -7.34
CA PHE A 253 -11.85 7.00 -7.19
C PHE A 253 -12.04 7.84 -8.45
N THR A 254 -13.27 7.89 -8.99
CA THR A 254 -13.58 8.50 -10.28
C THR A 254 -14.51 9.71 -10.20
N GLU A 255 -15.15 9.95 -9.06
CA GLU A 255 -16.12 11.03 -8.88
C GLU A 255 -15.43 12.38 -8.56
N LEU A 256 -14.40 12.72 -9.35
CA LEU A 256 -13.63 13.95 -9.24
C LEU A 256 -13.91 14.87 -10.41
N PRO A 257 -14.07 16.21 -10.17
CA PRO A 257 -14.11 17.17 -11.25
C PRO A 257 -12.76 17.21 -11.95
N GLN A 258 -12.78 17.17 -13.27
CA GLN A 258 -11.58 17.21 -14.08
C GLN A 258 -11.44 18.56 -14.78
N SER A 259 -10.26 19.15 -14.71
CA SER A 259 -9.89 20.24 -15.61
C SER A 259 -9.76 19.74 -17.05
N ARG A 260 -9.65 20.65 -18.00
CA ARG A 260 -9.39 20.24 -19.40
C ARG A 260 -8.06 19.50 -19.57
N PHE A 261 -7.08 19.74 -18.69
CA PHE A 261 -5.79 19.08 -18.72
C PHE A 261 -5.93 17.63 -18.22
N ASP A 262 -6.66 17.45 -17.13
CA ASP A 262 -6.94 16.11 -16.57
C ASP A 262 -7.71 15.27 -17.60
N GLN A 263 -8.69 15.86 -18.29
CA GLN A 263 -9.43 15.19 -19.37
C GLN A 263 -8.53 14.77 -20.51
N ALA A 264 -7.56 15.63 -20.91
CA ALA A 264 -6.63 15.31 -21.97
C ALA A 264 -5.66 14.19 -21.57
N ILE A 265 -5.15 14.21 -20.33
CA ILE A 265 -4.30 13.16 -19.78
C ILE A 265 -5.08 11.84 -19.68
N ASP A 266 -6.30 11.90 -19.15
CA ASP A 266 -7.16 10.73 -19.01
C ASP A 266 -7.45 10.08 -20.37
N ALA A 267 -7.83 10.88 -21.37
CA ALA A 267 -8.10 10.40 -22.73
C ALA A 267 -6.88 9.75 -23.41
N ALA A 268 -5.67 10.20 -23.09
CA ALA A 268 -4.42 9.67 -23.61
C ALA A 268 -3.85 8.48 -22.80
N SER A 269 -4.46 8.15 -21.66
CA SER A 269 -3.99 7.10 -20.78
C SER A 269 -4.36 5.70 -21.28
N ALA A 270 -3.70 4.66 -20.74
CA ALA A 270 -4.01 3.26 -21.05
C ALA A 270 -5.40 2.82 -20.59
N ALA A 271 -6.01 3.53 -19.63
CA ALA A 271 -7.34 3.22 -19.06
C ALA A 271 -8.19 4.49 -18.90
N PRO A 272 -8.73 5.07 -20.02
CA PRO A 272 -9.57 6.26 -19.93
C PRO A 272 -10.79 6.06 -19.04
N GLY A 273 -11.07 7.04 -18.19
CA GLY A 273 -12.18 7.03 -17.23
C GLY A 273 -11.92 6.31 -15.92
N ALA A 274 -10.86 5.49 -15.81
CA ALA A 274 -10.46 4.79 -14.59
C ALA A 274 -9.33 5.53 -13.85
N TYR A 275 -9.15 5.25 -12.56
CA TYR A 275 -8.04 5.76 -11.74
C TYR A 275 -7.90 7.29 -11.78
N ARG A 276 -9.01 8.02 -11.72
CA ARG A 276 -8.98 9.48 -11.86
C ARG A 276 -8.21 10.16 -10.75
N LEU A 277 -8.41 9.76 -9.50
CA LEU A 277 -7.65 10.36 -8.39
C LEU A 277 -6.15 10.14 -8.57
N GLU A 278 -5.73 8.94 -8.94
CA GLU A 278 -4.31 8.65 -9.18
C GLU A 278 -3.71 9.48 -10.31
N LYS A 279 -4.46 9.71 -11.39
CA LYS A 279 -4.00 10.52 -12.53
C LYS A 279 -3.93 12.04 -12.24
N MET A 280 -4.60 12.49 -11.16
CA MET A 280 -4.67 13.90 -10.77
C MET A 280 -3.70 14.24 -9.63
N THR A 281 -3.07 13.26 -9.03
CA THR A 281 -2.10 13.41 -7.93
C THR A 281 -0.68 13.18 -8.41
#